data_91cd69cfa09ecbcd271e88926570e16c
#
_entry.id   91cd69cfa09ecbcd271e88926570e16c
#
_cell.length_a   1.000
_cell.length_b   1.000
_cell.length_c   1.000
_cell.angle_alpha   90.00
_cell.angle_beta   90.00
_cell.angle_gamma   90.00
#
_symmetry.space_group_name_H-M   'P 1'
#
loop_
_entity.id
_entity.type
_entity.pdbx_description
1 polymer ?
#
loop_
_entity_poly.entity_id
_entity_poly.type
_entity_poly.pdbx_seq_one_letter_code
_entity_poly.pdbx_strand_id
1 'polypeptide(L)'
;MIGAFYGKGKRTNVYGAFLLACFDPETETYQSICKIGTGFSEEDLSKFYELLKPLELSGKKGYYDMGEAKPDVFFEAQVVFEVLTADLSLSPVYTVGKGAVDHRGISLRFPRFIRLRDDKGAEDSTSPEQVSEERELVGWRDIRID
;
A
#
# COMPACT_ATOMS: atom_id res chain seq x y z
N MET A 1 0.91 1.53 5.12
CA MET A 1 0.52 0.10 5.10
C MET A 1 -0.63 -0.13 6.05
N ILE A 2 -1.69 -0.81 5.61
CA ILE A 2 -2.92 -1.01 6.39
C ILE A 2 -3.32 -2.47 6.56
N GLY A 3 -2.68 -3.40 5.88
CA GLY A 3 -2.98 -4.82 6.02
C GLY A 3 -1.91 -5.70 5.44
N ALA A 4 -2.07 -7.01 5.62
CA ALA A 4 -1.17 -8.00 5.10
C ALA A 4 -1.91 -9.29 4.75
N PHE A 5 -1.23 -10.10 3.96
CA PHE A 5 -1.68 -11.43 3.53
C PHE A 5 -0.71 -12.47 4.10
N TYR A 6 -1.24 -13.59 4.56
CA TYR A 6 -0.39 -14.65 5.09
C TYR A 6 0.50 -15.24 4.01
N GLY A 7 1.75 -15.54 4.38
CA GLY A 7 2.71 -16.16 3.49
C GLY A 7 2.45 -17.65 3.28
N LYS A 8 3.01 -18.17 2.19
CA LYS A 8 2.94 -19.59 1.83
C LYS A 8 4.36 -20.10 1.51
N GLY A 9 4.57 -21.39 1.59
CA GLY A 9 5.87 -22.00 1.33
C GLY A 9 6.94 -21.45 2.25
N LYS A 10 7.97 -20.84 1.71
CA LYS A 10 9.07 -20.22 2.50
C LYS A 10 8.62 -19.03 3.35
N ARG A 11 7.44 -18.48 3.09
CA ARG A 11 6.90 -17.34 3.81
C ARG A 11 5.79 -17.71 4.79
N THR A 12 5.67 -18.98 5.17
CA THR A 12 4.57 -19.50 5.99
C THR A 12 4.45 -18.84 7.37
N ASN A 13 5.57 -18.50 8.01
CA ASN A 13 5.59 -17.94 9.37
C ASN A 13 5.76 -16.42 9.40
N VAL A 14 5.56 -15.75 8.27
CA VAL A 14 5.65 -14.30 8.14
C VAL A 14 4.52 -13.81 7.24
N TYR A 15 4.34 -12.51 7.15
CA TYR A 15 3.44 -11.95 6.13
C TYR A 15 4.07 -12.12 4.76
N GLY A 16 3.32 -12.64 3.80
CA GLY A 16 3.82 -12.90 2.45
C GLY A 16 3.68 -11.72 1.51
N ALA A 17 2.71 -10.85 1.78
CA ALA A 17 2.46 -9.64 1.02
C ALA A 17 1.74 -8.61 1.89
N PHE A 18 1.73 -7.37 1.44
CA PHE A 18 1.17 -6.25 2.20
C PHE A 18 0.18 -5.47 1.36
N LEU A 19 -0.84 -4.92 2.02
CA LEU A 19 -1.77 -3.99 1.40
C LEU A 19 -1.33 -2.57 1.72
N LEU A 20 -1.02 -1.80 0.70
CA LEU A 20 -0.62 -0.42 0.82
C LEU A 20 -1.78 0.52 0.52
N ALA A 21 -1.75 1.69 1.15
CA ALA A 21 -2.75 2.73 0.95
C ALA A 21 -2.09 4.10 0.98
N CYS A 22 -2.79 5.08 0.38
CA CYS A 22 -2.44 6.49 0.46
C CYS A 22 -3.41 7.18 1.39
N PHE A 23 -2.91 8.09 2.23
CA PHE A 23 -3.76 8.90 3.09
C PHE A 23 -4.29 10.13 2.33
N ASP A 24 -5.61 10.30 2.33
CA ASP A 24 -6.27 11.47 1.77
C ASP A 24 -6.61 12.44 2.90
N PRO A 25 -5.92 13.59 2.99
CA PRO A 25 -6.18 14.56 4.06
C PRO A 25 -7.54 15.26 3.94
N GLU A 26 -8.12 15.31 2.75
CA GLU A 26 -9.44 15.93 2.55
C GLU A 26 -10.57 15.12 3.15
N THR A 27 -10.53 13.81 2.97
CA THR A 27 -11.56 12.89 3.49
C THR A 27 -11.12 12.18 4.76
N GLU A 28 -9.86 12.33 5.17
CA GLU A 28 -9.26 11.64 6.31
C GLU A 28 -9.41 10.11 6.20
N THR A 29 -9.23 9.59 4.98
CA THR A 29 -9.30 8.15 4.69
C THR A 29 -7.98 7.63 4.14
N TYR A 30 -7.74 6.32 4.37
CA TYR A 30 -6.66 5.58 3.74
C TYR A 30 -7.25 4.83 2.57
N GLN A 31 -6.82 5.16 1.35
CA GLN A 31 -7.32 4.58 0.11
C GLN A 31 -6.33 3.56 -0.43
N SER A 32 -6.78 2.32 -0.63
CA SER A 32 -5.92 1.24 -1.08
C SER A 32 -5.33 1.49 -2.47
N ILE A 33 -4.05 1.14 -2.66
CA ILE A 33 -3.36 1.37 -3.93
C ILE A 33 -2.78 0.10 -4.55
N CYS A 34 -2.29 -0.84 -3.75
CA CYS A 34 -1.76 -2.10 -4.28
C CYS A 34 -1.53 -3.15 -3.20
N LYS A 35 -1.39 -4.38 -3.67
CA LYS A 35 -0.82 -5.50 -2.92
C LYS A 35 0.63 -5.64 -3.36
N ILE A 36 1.57 -5.69 -2.44
CA ILE A 36 2.99 -5.80 -2.74
C ILE A 36 3.61 -7.01 -2.05
N GLY A 37 4.34 -7.81 -2.82
CA GLY A 37 5.04 -8.99 -2.31
C GLY A 37 6.43 -9.18 -2.91
N THR A 38 6.93 -8.20 -3.65
CA THR A 38 8.20 -8.26 -4.40
C THR A 38 9.19 -7.24 -3.85
N GLY A 39 10.47 -7.60 -3.86
CA GLY A 39 11.55 -6.72 -3.40
C GLY A 39 11.97 -6.96 -1.96
N PHE A 40 11.37 -7.93 -1.29
CA PHE A 40 11.67 -8.26 0.12
C PHE A 40 12.66 -9.42 0.18
N SER A 41 13.68 -9.28 1.03
CA SER A 41 14.53 -10.41 1.43
C SER A 41 13.81 -11.20 2.54
N GLU A 42 14.30 -12.42 2.84
CA GLU A 42 13.78 -13.20 3.97
C GLU A 42 13.98 -12.45 5.29
N GLU A 43 15.10 -11.76 5.43
CA GLU A 43 15.40 -10.91 6.59
C GLU A 43 14.43 -9.75 6.71
N ASP A 44 14.09 -9.09 5.60
CA ASP A 44 13.10 -8.01 5.59
C ASP A 44 11.73 -8.52 6.09
N LEU A 45 11.29 -9.67 5.59
CA LEU A 45 9.99 -10.23 5.97
C LEU A 45 9.95 -10.61 7.45
N SER A 46 11.03 -11.16 7.99
CA SER A 46 11.12 -11.47 9.42
C SER A 46 11.07 -10.21 10.27
N LYS A 47 11.81 -9.18 9.88
CA LYS A 47 11.84 -7.89 10.57
C LYS A 47 10.46 -7.23 10.56
N PHE A 48 9.78 -7.24 9.42
CA PHE A 48 8.46 -6.62 9.31
C PHE A 48 7.40 -7.41 10.04
N TYR A 49 7.52 -8.72 10.12
CA TYR A 49 6.61 -9.52 10.93
C TYR A 49 6.68 -9.10 12.40
N GLU A 50 7.88 -8.97 12.96
CA GLU A 50 8.07 -8.52 14.33
C GLU A 50 7.60 -7.08 14.56
N LEU A 51 7.86 -6.19 13.59
CA LEU A 51 7.47 -4.79 13.67
C LEU A 51 5.95 -4.61 13.62
N LEU A 52 5.27 -5.38 12.79
CA LEU A 52 3.85 -5.19 12.50
C LEU A 52 2.93 -6.02 13.39
N LYS A 53 3.41 -7.13 13.94
CA LYS A 53 2.58 -8.00 14.78
C LYS A 53 1.89 -7.24 15.94
N PRO A 54 2.58 -6.35 16.67
CA PRO A 54 1.93 -5.55 17.71
C PRO A 54 0.89 -4.56 17.20
N LEU A 55 0.89 -4.26 15.90
CA LEU A 55 -0.04 -3.31 15.29
C LEU A 55 -1.28 -3.98 14.70
N GLU A 56 -1.41 -5.31 14.79
CA GLU A 56 -2.58 -6.02 14.29
C GLU A 56 -3.86 -5.54 14.99
N LEU A 57 -4.90 -5.33 14.19
CA LEU A 57 -6.22 -4.95 14.66
C LEU A 57 -7.16 -6.15 14.58
N SER A 58 -8.21 -6.13 15.39
CA SER A 58 -9.26 -7.17 15.35
C SER A 58 -10.17 -7.05 14.11
N GLY A 59 -10.12 -5.93 13.39
CA GLY A 59 -10.90 -5.72 12.19
C GLY A 59 -10.55 -4.41 11.49
N LYS A 60 -11.17 -4.19 10.34
CA LYS A 60 -10.95 -3.01 9.52
C LYS A 60 -11.43 -1.73 10.23
N LYS A 61 -10.64 -0.68 10.18
CA LYS A 61 -11.08 0.65 10.64
C LYS A 61 -12.07 1.25 9.62
N GLY A 62 -13.03 2.01 10.11
CA GLY A 62 -14.05 2.64 9.25
C GLY A 62 -13.48 3.63 8.24
N TYR A 63 -12.32 4.23 8.54
CA TYR A 63 -11.65 5.18 7.65
C TYR A 63 -10.67 4.50 6.68
N TYR A 64 -10.66 3.17 6.59
CA TYR A 64 -9.91 2.43 5.57
C TYR A 64 -10.83 2.15 4.38
N ASP A 65 -10.57 2.81 3.26
CA ASP A 65 -11.29 2.57 2.01
C ASP A 65 -10.49 1.58 1.17
N MET A 66 -10.88 0.33 1.22
CA MET A 66 -10.11 -0.79 0.66
C MET A 66 -10.69 -1.33 -0.64
N GLY A 67 -11.89 -0.90 -1.02
CA GLY A 67 -12.57 -1.44 -2.19
C GLY A 67 -12.79 -2.95 -2.06
N GLU A 68 -12.36 -3.70 -3.07
CA GLU A 68 -12.47 -5.15 -3.10
C GLU A 68 -11.25 -5.90 -2.53
N ALA A 69 -10.25 -5.16 -2.03
CA ALA A 69 -9.08 -5.78 -1.42
C ALA A 69 -9.47 -6.46 -0.09
N LYS A 70 -9.00 -7.69 0.11
CA LYS A 70 -9.34 -8.50 1.28
C LYS A 70 -8.09 -9.08 1.95
N PRO A 71 -7.34 -8.26 2.72
CA PRO A 71 -6.20 -8.78 3.44
C PRO A 71 -6.62 -9.75 4.55
N ASP A 72 -5.71 -10.61 4.96
CA ASP A 72 -5.95 -11.57 6.04
C ASP A 72 -5.90 -10.88 7.41
N VAL A 73 -5.07 -9.85 7.55
CA VAL A 73 -4.97 -9.07 8.79
C VAL A 73 -4.97 -7.58 8.47
N PHE A 74 -5.39 -6.78 9.45
CA PHE A 74 -5.40 -5.32 9.38
C PHE A 74 -4.43 -4.77 10.41
N PHE A 75 -3.80 -3.62 10.10
CA PHE A 75 -2.87 -2.96 11.01
C PHE A 75 -3.32 -1.55 11.34
N GLU A 76 -2.92 -1.06 12.50
CA GLU A 76 -2.90 0.37 12.78
C GLU A 76 -1.98 1.03 11.74
N ALA A 77 -2.44 2.11 11.09
CA ALA A 77 -1.68 2.78 10.04
C ALA A 77 -0.55 3.60 10.66
N GLN A 78 0.65 3.03 10.72
CA GLN A 78 1.84 3.68 11.28
C GLN A 78 3.06 3.52 10.37
N VAL A 79 3.15 2.42 9.63
CA VAL A 79 4.34 2.06 8.85
C VAL A 79 4.19 2.51 7.41
N VAL A 80 5.21 3.17 6.89
CA VAL A 80 5.27 3.67 5.52
C VAL A 80 6.40 2.99 4.77
N PHE A 81 6.10 2.44 3.59
CA PHE A 81 7.08 1.85 2.68
C PHE A 81 7.31 2.77 1.49
N GLU A 82 8.57 2.91 1.07
CA GLU A 82 8.89 3.46 -0.24
C GLU A 82 8.89 2.31 -1.25
N VAL A 83 8.15 2.49 -2.34
CA VAL A 83 8.02 1.48 -3.39
C VAL A 83 8.34 2.08 -4.74
N LEU A 84 8.86 1.24 -5.64
CA LEU A 84 9.11 1.60 -7.03
C LEU A 84 8.05 0.89 -7.86
N THR A 85 7.40 1.64 -8.76
CA THR A 85 6.44 1.07 -9.69
C THR A 85 6.83 1.41 -11.12
N ALA A 86 6.62 0.46 -12.04
CA ALA A 86 6.93 0.69 -13.46
C ALA A 86 5.89 1.61 -14.12
N ASP A 87 4.65 1.59 -13.64
CA ASP A 87 3.55 2.35 -14.24
C ASP A 87 2.37 2.43 -13.27
N LEU A 88 1.42 3.30 -13.58
CA LEU A 88 0.15 3.44 -12.88
C LEU A 88 -0.98 3.05 -13.81
N SER A 89 -1.96 2.31 -13.29
CA SER A 89 -3.12 1.87 -14.07
C SER A 89 -4.42 2.07 -13.30
N LEU A 90 -5.54 2.08 -14.01
CA LEU A 90 -6.86 2.08 -13.38
C LEU A 90 -7.20 0.65 -12.94
N SER A 91 -7.82 0.53 -11.77
CA SER A 91 -8.18 -0.75 -11.18
C SER A 91 -9.58 -0.73 -10.61
N PRO A 92 -10.38 -1.77 -10.81
CA PRO A 92 -11.68 -1.90 -10.16
C PRO A 92 -11.58 -2.32 -8.69
N VAL A 93 -10.39 -2.75 -8.23
CA VAL A 93 -10.17 -3.29 -6.88
C VAL A 93 -9.73 -2.19 -5.91
N TYR A 94 -8.77 -1.37 -6.31
CA TYR A 94 -8.15 -0.37 -5.43
C TYR A 94 -8.83 0.99 -5.54
N THR A 95 -8.68 1.83 -4.53
CA THR A 95 -9.55 3.00 -4.35
C THR A 95 -8.85 4.34 -4.45
N VAL A 96 -7.52 4.40 -4.53
CA VAL A 96 -6.78 5.67 -4.62
C VAL A 96 -7.26 6.50 -5.80
N GLY A 97 -7.69 7.73 -5.53
CA GLY A 97 -8.16 8.64 -6.56
C GLY A 97 -9.44 8.21 -7.27
N LYS A 98 -10.20 7.26 -6.71
CA LYS A 98 -11.46 6.80 -7.28
C LYS A 98 -12.42 7.97 -7.46
N GLY A 99 -12.97 8.08 -8.66
CA GLY A 99 -13.85 9.19 -9.02
C GLY A 99 -13.15 10.35 -9.71
N ALA A 100 -11.81 10.43 -9.71
CA ALA A 100 -11.07 11.49 -10.37
C ALA A 100 -11.11 11.37 -11.91
N VAL A 101 -11.13 10.14 -12.42
CA VAL A 101 -11.23 9.83 -13.86
C VAL A 101 -12.54 9.12 -14.16
N ASP A 102 -12.83 8.04 -13.43
CA ASP A 102 -14.09 7.29 -13.51
C ASP A 102 -14.30 6.56 -12.16
N HIS A 103 -15.12 5.52 -12.13
CA HIS A 103 -15.42 4.76 -10.90
C HIS A 103 -14.29 3.83 -10.44
N ARG A 104 -13.18 3.77 -11.18
CA ARG A 104 -12.02 2.93 -10.83
C ARG A 104 -10.99 3.76 -10.07
N GLY A 105 -10.26 3.09 -9.18
CA GLY A 105 -9.12 3.68 -8.49
C GLY A 105 -7.83 3.51 -9.29
N ILE A 106 -6.75 4.10 -8.79
CA ILE A 106 -5.41 3.99 -9.38
C ILE A 106 -4.67 2.87 -8.64
N SER A 107 -3.96 2.03 -9.40
CA SER A 107 -3.13 0.95 -8.86
C SER A 107 -1.70 1.06 -9.39
N LEU A 108 -0.76 0.57 -8.60
CA LEU A 108 0.64 0.45 -9.02
C LEU A 108 0.83 -0.83 -9.82
N ARG A 109 1.49 -0.72 -10.98
CA ARG A 109 1.86 -1.88 -11.80
C ARG A 109 3.28 -2.30 -11.51
N PHE A 110 3.48 -3.60 -11.26
CA PHE A 110 4.78 -4.18 -10.95
C PHE A 110 5.50 -3.47 -9.78
N PRO A 111 4.80 -3.29 -8.64
CA PRO A 111 5.42 -2.60 -7.51
C PRO A 111 6.49 -3.49 -6.85
N ARG A 112 7.57 -2.86 -6.40
CA ARG A 112 8.57 -3.56 -5.60
C ARG A 112 9.00 -2.69 -4.42
N PHE A 113 9.25 -3.34 -3.30
CA PHE A 113 9.72 -2.70 -2.08
C PHE A 113 11.13 -2.14 -2.27
N ILE A 114 11.36 -0.90 -1.83
CA ILE A 114 12.68 -0.26 -1.82
C ILE A 114 13.19 -0.16 -0.39
N ARG A 115 12.45 0.49 0.49
CA ARG A 115 12.87 0.66 1.90
C ARG A 115 11.71 1.04 2.81
N LEU A 116 11.93 0.84 4.11
CA LEU A 116 11.07 1.38 5.15
C LEU A 116 11.35 2.89 5.29
N ARG A 117 10.29 3.68 5.37
CA ARG A 117 10.38 5.13 5.63
C ARG A 117 10.04 5.37 7.11
N ASP A 118 11.04 5.25 7.96
CA ASP A 118 10.91 5.50 9.40
C ASP A 118 10.88 7.00 9.74
N ASP A 119 11.16 7.85 8.76
CA ASP A 119 11.10 9.30 8.84
C ASP A 119 9.72 9.87 8.52
N LYS A 120 8.75 9.03 8.12
CA LYS A 120 7.39 9.45 7.77
C LYS A 120 6.34 8.76 8.61
N GLY A 121 5.36 9.53 9.08
CA GLY A 121 4.12 9.00 9.62
C GLY A 121 3.16 8.60 8.50
N ALA A 122 2.14 7.79 8.84
CA ALA A 122 1.17 7.31 7.85
C ALA A 122 0.43 8.46 7.15
N GLU A 123 0.15 9.55 7.86
CA GLU A 123 -0.53 10.72 7.30
C GLU A 123 0.37 11.56 6.38
N ASP A 124 1.69 11.31 6.39
CA ASP A 124 2.67 11.99 5.54
C ASP A 124 2.96 11.21 4.26
N SER A 125 2.28 10.08 4.03
CA SER A 125 2.44 9.29 2.82
C SER A 125 1.98 10.05 1.58
N THR A 126 2.39 9.57 0.40
CA THR A 126 1.95 10.15 -0.87
C THR A 126 0.42 10.18 -0.92
N SER A 127 -0.15 11.34 -1.24
CA SER A 127 -1.61 11.51 -1.25
C SER A 127 -2.23 10.99 -2.55
N PRO A 128 -3.54 10.68 -2.55
CA PRO A 128 -4.24 10.32 -3.79
C PRO A 128 -4.11 11.36 -4.90
N GLU A 129 -4.10 12.64 -4.54
CA GLU A 129 -3.92 13.73 -5.50
C GLU A 129 -2.54 13.66 -6.16
N GLN A 130 -1.48 13.44 -5.38
CA GLN A 130 -0.12 13.28 -5.91
C GLN A 130 0.00 12.08 -6.82
N VAL A 131 -0.65 10.96 -6.49
CA VAL A 131 -0.68 9.77 -7.34
C VAL A 131 -1.41 10.06 -8.66
N SER A 132 -2.52 10.78 -8.62
CA SER A 132 -3.26 11.17 -9.82
C SER A 132 -2.43 12.07 -10.74
N GLU A 133 -1.68 13.02 -10.17
CA GLU A 133 -0.77 13.89 -10.92
C GLU A 133 0.35 13.09 -11.59
N GLU A 134 0.95 12.14 -10.88
CA GLU A 134 1.98 11.26 -11.44
C GLU A 134 1.44 10.44 -12.61
N ARG A 135 0.19 9.97 -12.53
CA ARG A 135 -0.44 9.23 -13.61
C ARG A 135 -0.59 10.08 -14.88
N GLU A 136 -0.90 11.36 -14.74
CA GLU A 136 -1.04 12.29 -15.88
C GLU A 136 0.30 12.61 -16.54
N LEU A 137 1.38 12.56 -15.77
CA LEU A 137 2.74 12.87 -16.23
C LEU A 137 3.43 11.67 -16.90
N VAL A 138 2.71 10.60 -17.23
CA VAL A 138 3.27 9.33 -17.67
C VAL A 138 4.26 9.48 -18.83
N GLY A 139 5.51 9.18 -18.53
CA GLY A 139 6.57 8.92 -19.47
C GLY A 139 7.23 7.58 -19.09
N TRP A 140 8.26 7.21 -19.82
CA TRP A 140 9.00 5.97 -19.62
C TRP A 140 9.94 6.07 -18.42
N ARG A 141 9.40 6.11 -17.21
CA ARG A 141 10.23 6.17 -16.00
C ARG A 141 9.60 5.38 -14.87
N ASP A 142 10.44 4.86 -14.01
CA ASP A 142 10.01 4.29 -12.76
C ASP A 142 9.54 5.40 -11.82
N ILE A 143 8.45 5.15 -11.12
CA ILE A 143 7.82 6.09 -10.22
C ILE A 143 8.00 5.61 -8.79
N ARG A 144 8.45 6.51 -7.91
CA ARG A 144 8.58 6.21 -6.48
C ARG A 144 7.37 6.76 -5.72
N ILE A 145 6.78 5.89 -4.92
CA ILE A 145 5.61 6.21 -4.09
C ILE A 145 5.93 5.85 -2.64
N ASP A 146 5.60 6.72 -1.72
CA ASP A 146 5.79 6.45 -0.30
C ASP A 146 4.70 7.04 0.61
#